data_f15e62470dda1976571971c5f0849b7c
#
_entry.id   f15e62470dda1976571971c5f0849b7c
#
_cell.length_a   1.000
_cell.length_b   1.000
_cell.length_c   1.000
_cell.angle_alpha   90.00
_cell.angle_beta   90.00
_cell.angle_gamma   90.00
#
_symmetry.space_group_name_H-M   'P 1'
#
loop_
_entity.id
_entity.type
_entity.pdbx_description
1 polymer ?
#
loop_
_entity_poly.entity_id
_entity_poly.type
_entity_poly.pdbx_seq_one_letter_code
_entity_poly.pdbx_strand_id
1 'polypeptide(L)'
;ETLVWESPEGIKVKPFYHNDETEVNLEAIVPTKPFAIVQNIFVHDVQKSNARALETLQRGAESVRFTLENDTVSIEELMQNLPLENVNYYFNLPFLSVEFTHKINDFASKNKANIYIQIDPIGQLAKDGNWFENLEKDFEKLNTITPKTTVPFLTISSGIYQNAGANIVQQLAYTLAHANEYFNRIPVINQPITIEVAVGTNYFFEIAKLRALRLLFNTLASEYNHNFDCHIIATPTKRNKTLYDYNVNML
;
A
#
# COMPACT_ATOMS: atom_id res chain seq x y z
N GLU A 1 -9.10 5.87 -38.82
CA GLU A 1 -7.91 5.08 -38.39
C GLU A 1 -6.76 5.98 -37.90
N THR A 2 -6.59 7.18 -38.45
CA THR A 2 -5.50 8.11 -38.11
C THR A 2 -5.62 8.79 -36.74
N LEU A 3 -6.78 8.73 -36.08
CA LEU A 3 -7.04 9.35 -34.78
C LEU A 3 -7.04 8.34 -33.61
N VAL A 4 -6.77 7.06 -33.86
CA VAL A 4 -6.62 6.06 -32.83
C VAL A 4 -5.20 6.13 -32.26
N TRP A 5 -5.11 6.34 -30.94
CA TRP A 5 -3.83 6.31 -30.25
C TRP A 5 -3.59 4.90 -29.68
N GLU A 6 -2.42 4.36 -29.97
CA GLU A 6 -1.96 3.13 -29.34
C GLU A 6 -1.09 3.46 -28.14
N SER A 7 -1.57 3.03 -26.96
CA SER A 7 -0.86 3.30 -25.70
C SER A 7 0.34 2.36 -25.52
N PRO A 8 1.29 2.68 -24.61
CA PRO A 8 2.40 1.80 -24.26
C PRO A 8 1.94 0.43 -23.69
N GLU A 9 0.69 0.32 -23.28
CA GLU A 9 0.04 -0.92 -22.81
C GLU A 9 -0.50 -1.78 -23.96
N GLY A 10 -0.41 -1.33 -25.21
CA GLY A 10 -1.01 -1.98 -26.37
C GLY A 10 -2.52 -1.76 -26.49
N ILE A 11 -3.07 -0.80 -25.77
CA ILE A 11 -4.50 -0.45 -25.82
C ILE A 11 -4.74 0.58 -26.92
N LYS A 12 -5.64 0.28 -27.86
CA LYS A 12 -6.08 1.20 -28.90
C LYS A 12 -7.16 2.13 -28.35
N VAL A 13 -6.79 3.37 -28.10
CA VAL A 13 -7.68 4.41 -27.57
C VAL A 13 -8.29 5.16 -28.72
N LYS A 14 -9.63 5.11 -28.83
CA LYS A 14 -10.39 5.86 -29.85
C LYS A 14 -10.52 7.33 -29.45
N PRO A 15 -10.73 8.24 -30.42
CA PRO A 15 -10.94 9.67 -30.12
C PRO A 15 -12.26 9.93 -29.36
N PHE A 16 -13.22 9.04 -29.46
CA PHE A 16 -14.47 9.05 -28.67
C PHE A 16 -15.03 7.63 -28.56
N TYR A 17 -15.91 7.42 -27.57
CA TYR A 17 -16.63 6.17 -27.33
C TYR A 17 -18.11 6.47 -27.24
N HIS A 18 -18.94 5.55 -27.75
CA HIS A 18 -20.41 5.61 -27.66
C HIS A 18 -20.93 4.53 -26.70
N ASN A 19 -22.07 4.76 -26.07
CA ASN A 19 -22.65 3.80 -25.12
C ASN A 19 -22.90 2.42 -25.73
N ASP A 20 -23.23 2.36 -27.02
CA ASP A 20 -23.49 1.11 -27.75
C ASP A 20 -22.24 0.22 -27.89
N GLU A 21 -21.06 0.79 -27.64
CA GLU A 21 -19.78 0.06 -27.68
C GLU A 21 -19.39 -0.55 -26.32
N THR A 22 -20.18 -0.27 -25.26
CA THR A 22 -19.89 -0.72 -23.90
C THR A 22 -20.80 -1.89 -23.57
N GLU A 23 -20.36 -3.12 -23.84
CA GLU A 23 -21.13 -4.35 -23.55
C GLU A 23 -21.07 -4.75 -22.06
N VAL A 24 -20.20 -4.14 -21.26
CA VAL A 24 -19.95 -4.57 -19.88
C VAL A 24 -20.33 -3.47 -18.91
N ASN A 25 -21.41 -3.70 -18.19
CA ASN A 25 -21.74 -2.90 -17.02
C ASN A 25 -20.83 -3.31 -15.86
N LEU A 26 -19.62 -2.77 -15.84
CA LEU A 26 -18.70 -2.93 -14.72
C LEU A 26 -19.29 -2.15 -13.55
N GLU A 27 -20.01 -2.82 -12.67
CA GLU A 27 -20.31 -2.25 -11.35
C GLU A 27 -18.98 -1.87 -10.69
N ALA A 28 -18.69 -0.58 -10.70
CA ALA A 28 -17.47 -0.09 -10.11
C ALA A 28 -17.55 -0.33 -8.59
N ILE A 29 -16.60 -1.08 -8.06
CA ILE A 29 -16.37 -1.12 -6.61
C ILE A 29 -15.89 0.27 -6.23
N VAL A 30 -16.83 1.10 -5.79
CA VAL A 30 -16.56 2.48 -5.37
C VAL A 30 -16.25 2.43 -3.88
N PRO A 31 -15.13 3.01 -3.42
CA PRO A 31 -14.86 3.14 -2.00
C PRO A 31 -16.01 3.88 -1.31
N THR A 32 -16.50 3.36 -0.22
CA THR A 32 -17.60 3.96 0.56
C THR A 32 -17.14 5.19 1.35
N LYS A 33 -15.83 5.41 1.47
CA LYS A 33 -15.23 6.53 2.20
C LYS A 33 -14.39 7.38 1.24
N PRO A 34 -14.31 8.71 1.45
CA PRO A 34 -13.38 9.56 0.74
C PRO A 34 -11.92 9.12 1.03
N PHE A 35 -10.99 9.53 0.17
CA PHE A 35 -9.56 9.31 0.44
C PHE A 35 -9.11 10.19 1.62
N ALA A 36 -8.09 9.71 2.35
CA ALA A 36 -7.45 10.45 3.43
C ALA A 36 -6.02 10.86 3.02
N ILE A 37 -5.64 12.08 3.41
CA ILE A 37 -4.29 12.60 3.17
C ILE A 37 -3.34 12.01 4.21
N VAL A 38 -2.35 11.23 3.74
CA VAL A 38 -1.35 10.56 4.58
C VAL A 38 -0.02 11.30 4.52
N GLN A 39 0.50 11.74 5.67
CA GLN A 39 1.84 12.31 5.77
C GLN A 39 2.86 11.24 6.17
N ASN A 40 3.93 11.13 5.38
CA ASN A 40 5.04 10.24 5.71
C ASN A 40 6.02 10.92 6.68
N ILE A 41 6.43 10.21 7.73
CA ILE A 41 7.42 10.63 8.72
C ILE A 41 8.43 9.50 8.90
N PHE A 42 9.70 9.78 8.63
CA PHE A 42 10.80 8.87 8.94
C PHE A 42 11.20 9.07 10.42
N VAL A 43 11.18 7.96 11.18
CA VAL A 43 11.42 7.99 12.63
C VAL A 43 12.88 7.70 12.91
N HIS A 44 13.67 8.76 12.99
CA HIS A 44 15.05 8.70 13.51
C HIS A 44 15.10 9.06 14.99
N ASP A 45 14.32 10.06 15.40
CA ASP A 45 14.16 10.53 16.77
C ASP A 45 12.67 10.46 17.12
N VAL A 46 12.34 9.70 18.15
CA VAL A 46 10.94 9.41 18.53
C VAL A 46 10.20 10.69 18.94
N GLN A 47 10.82 11.53 19.77
CA GLN A 47 10.16 12.73 20.29
C GLN A 47 9.92 13.77 19.20
N LYS A 48 10.93 13.99 18.33
CA LYS A 48 10.77 14.90 17.17
C LYS A 48 9.74 14.38 16.17
N SER A 49 9.71 13.07 15.95
CA SER A 49 8.73 12.45 15.04
C SER A 49 7.31 12.53 15.57
N ASN A 50 7.12 12.35 16.89
CA ASN A 50 5.85 12.56 17.56
C ASN A 50 5.39 14.02 17.44
N ALA A 51 6.26 14.99 17.77
CA ALA A 51 5.94 16.41 17.65
C ALA A 51 5.56 16.80 16.20
N ARG A 52 6.29 16.26 15.20
CA ARG A 52 5.98 16.45 13.79
C ARG A 52 4.64 15.85 13.38
N ALA A 53 4.29 14.68 13.91
CA ALA A 53 3.01 14.06 13.67
C ALA A 53 1.85 14.91 14.20
N LEU A 54 1.96 15.43 15.43
CA LEU A 54 0.99 16.35 16.02
C LEU A 54 0.80 17.60 15.15
N GLU A 55 1.91 18.26 14.80
CA GLU A 55 1.89 19.46 13.94
C GLU A 55 1.24 19.16 12.58
N THR A 56 1.57 18.06 11.95
CA THR A 56 1.07 17.69 10.63
C THR A 56 -0.43 17.43 10.63
N LEU A 57 -0.95 16.75 11.65
CA LEU A 57 -2.38 16.53 11.84
C LEU A 57 -3.13 17.86 12.08
N GLN A 58 -2.55 18.79 12.84
CA GLN A 58 -3.11 20.14 13.03
C GLN A 58 -3.15 20.96 11.74
N ARG A 59 -2.25 20.66 10.80
CA ARG A 59 -2.16 21.35 9.50
C ARG A 59 -3.02 20.72 8.39
N GLY A 60 -3.80 19.69 8.71
CA GLY A 60 -4.78 19.11 7.78
C GLY A 60 -4.42 17.75 7.19
N ALA A 61 -3.35 17.09 7.63
CA ALA A 61 -3.19 15.67 7.36
C ALA A 61 -4.25 14.88 8.14
N GLU A 62 -4.77 13.84 7.53
CA GLU A 62 -5.84 13.01 8.09
C GLU A 62 -5.32 11.65 8.58
N SER A 63 -4.07 11.34 8.25
CA SER A 63 -3.39 10.11 8.62
C SER A 63 -1.87 10.32 8.65
N VAL A 64 -1.16 9.46 9.38
CA VAL A 64 0.29 9.51 9.49
C VAL A 64 0.89 8.14 9.17
N ARG A 65 1.95 8.12 8.38
CA ARG A 65 2.76 6.94 8.11
C ARG A 65 4.14 7.10 8.70
N PHE A 66 4.46 6.29 9.70
CA PHE A 66 5.78 6.22 10.30
C PHE A 66 6.62 5.15 9.61
N THR A 67 7.80 5.51 9.12
CA THR A 67 8.81 4.55 8.68
C THR A 67 9.84 4.41 9.80
N LEU A 68 9.96 3.20 10.35
CA LEU A 68 10.83 2.90 11.49
C LEU A 68 12.16 2.34 11.00
N GLU A 69 13.26 2.67 11.68
CA GLU A 69 14.58 2.12 11.33
C GLU A 69 14.78 0.68 11.85
N ASN A 70 14.22 0.40 13.04
CA ASN A 70 14.42 -0.86 13.74
C ASN A 70 13.28 -1.11 14.74
N ASP A 71 13.34 -2.23 15.45
CA ASP A 71 12.35 -2.68 16.43
C ASP A 71 12.61 -2.21 17.88
N THR A 72 13.53 -1.28 18.08
CA THR A 72 13.80 -0.69 19.40
C THR A 72 12.98 0.55 19.71
N VAL A 73 12.23 1.06 18.73
CA VAL A 73 11.39 2.26 18.88
C VAL A 73 10.27 2.01 19.89
N SER A 74 10.10 2.93 20.84
CA SER A 74 8.96 2.92 21.77
C SER A 74 7.69 3.40 21.06
N ILE A 75 6.72 2.50 20.90
CA ILE A 75 5.43 2.83 20.28
C ILE A 75 4.63 3.78 21.17
N GLU A 76 4.68 3.59 22.46
CA GLU A 76 3.99 4.43 23.45
C GLU A 76 4.48 5.89 23.39
N GLU A 77 5.79 6.10 23.31
CA GLU A 77 6.36 7.45 23.19
C GLU A 77 6.03 8.06 21.81
N LEU A 78 6.16 7.28 20.73
CA LEU A 78 5.87 7.75 19.37
C LEU A 78 4.42 8.17 19.21
N MET A 79 3.51 7.46 19.86
CA MET A 79 2.07 7.70 19.78
C MET A 79 1.52 8.60 20.88
N GLN A 80 2.39 9.12 21.76
CA GLN A 80 1.97 9.94 22.90
C GLN A 80 1.18 11.17 22.47
N ASN A 81 0.00 11.38 23.06
CA ASN A 81 -0.90 12.53 22.79
C ASN A 81 -1.40 12.64 21.33
N LEU A 82 -1.14 11.66 20.48
CA LEU A 82 -1.77 11.64 19.14
C LEU A 82 -3.26 11.29 19.24
N PRO A 83 -4.12 11.89 18.41
CA PRO A 83 -5.53 11.51 18.35
C PRO A 83 -5.66 10.11 17.78
N LEU A 84 -6.25 9.18 18.54
CA LEU A 84 -6.38 7.78 18.11
C LEU A 84 -7.70 7.50 17.40
N GLU A 85 -8.68 8.34 17.59
CA GLU A 85 -9.99 8.24 16.94
C GLU A 85 -9.97 8.92 15.56
N ASN A 86 -10.54 8.28 14.55
CA ASN A 86 -10.69 8.80 13.18
C ASN A 86 -9.39 9.15 12.43
N VAL A 87 -8.24 8.73 12.94
CA VAL A 87 -6.94 8.86 12.27
C VAL A 87 -6.38 7.46 12.02
N ASN A 88 -5.91 7.20 10.79
CA ASN A 88 -5.20 5.97 10.49
C ASN A 88 -3.69 6.18 10.67
N TYR A 89 -3.05 5.25 11.35
CA TYR A 89 -1.61 5.21 11.53
C TYR A 89 -1.03 4.02 10.79
N TYR A 90 -0.02 4.28 9.97
CA TYR A 90 0.69 3.26 9.22
C TYR A 90 2.10 3.11 9.79
N PHE A 91 2.49 1.89 10.11
CA PHE A 91 3.84 1.56 10.56
C PHE A 91 4.54 0.78 9.44
N ASN A 92 5.37 1.47 8.67
CA ASN A 92 6.18 0.87 7.64
C ASN A 92 7.46 0.30 8.26
N LEU A 93 7.60 -1.02 8.21
CA LEU A 93 8.69 -1.77 8.81
C LEU A 93 9.62 -2.30 7.71
N PRO A 94 10.79 -1.68 7.47
CA PRO A 94 11.81 -2.21 6.57
C PRO A 94 12.60 -3.37 7.19
N PHE A 95 11.99 -4.08 8.12
CA PHE A 95 12.48 -5.26 8.81
C PHE A 95 11.31 -6.17 9.20
N LEU A 96 11.60 -7.42 9.53
CA LEU A 96 10.59 -8.41 9.93
C LEU A 96 10.86 -8.92 11.35
N SER A 97 10.13 -8.35 12.33
CA SER A 97 10.18 -8.73 13.75
C SER A 97 8.79 -9.16 14.21
N VAL A 98 8.64 -10.42 14.61
CA VAL A 98 7.38 -10.98 15.13
C VAL A 98 6.98 -10.28 16.43
N GLU A 99 7.96 -10.13 17.33
CA GLU A 99 7.73 -9.52 18.64
C GLU A 99 7.29 -8.06 18.53
N PHE A 100 7.95 -7.31 17.65
CA PHE A 100 7.60 -5.90 17.45
C PHE A 100 6.23 -5.73 16.78
N THR A 101 5.89 -6.59 15.83
CA THR A 101 4.57 -6.61 15.21
C THR A 101 3.47 -6.86 16.25
N HIS A 102 3.70 -7.79 17.18
CA HIS A 102 2.75 -8.04 18.27
C HIS A 102 2.66 -6.84 19.23
N LYS A 103 3.77 -6.17 19.56
CA LYS A 103 3.73 -4.93 20.38
C LYS A 103 2.85 -3.85 19.75
N ILE A 104 2.97 -3.62 18.42
CA ILE A 104 2.12 -2.67 17.71
C ILE A 104 0.64 -3.11 17.75
N ASN A 105 0.37 -4.39 17.52
CA ASN A 105 -0.98 -4.95 17.59
C ASN A 105 -1.62 -4.79 18.98
N ASP A 106 -0.85 -5.07 20.02
CA ASP A 106 -1.31 -4.96 21.42
C ASP A 106 -1.58 -3.48 21.77
N PHE A 107 -0.73 -2.57 21.32
CA PHE A 107 -0.98 -1.14 21.45
C PHE A 107 -2.27 -0.73 20.77
N ALA A 108 -2.48 -1.17 19.51
CA ALA A 108 -3.68 -0.89 18.75
C ALA A 108 -4.95 -1.38 19.46
N SER A 109 -4.92 -2.62 19.93
CA SER A 109 -6.05 -3.25 20.62
C SER A 109 -6.37 -2.56 21.95
N LYS A 110 -5.35 -2.26 22.75
CA LYS A 110 -5.49 -1.59 24.06
C LYS A 110 -6.08 -0.20 23.94
N ASN A 111 -5.66 0.56 22.93
CA ASN A 111 -6.02 1.96 22.75
C ASN A 111 -7.14 2.17 21.71
N LYS A 112 -7.66 1.11 21.09
CA LYS A 112 -8.64 1.16 19.99
C LYS A 112 -8.17 2.03 18.82
N ALA A 113 -6.87 2.02 18.55
CA ALA A 113 -6.27 2.83 17.50
C ALA A 113 -6.38 2.15 16.13
N ASN A 114 -6.68 2.93 15.09
CA ASN A 114 -6.71 2.43 13.71
C ASN A 114 -5.28 2.33 13.18
N ILE A 115 -4.69 1.16 13.27
CA ILE A 115 -3.30 0.90 12.87
C ILE A 115 -3.25 -0.09 11.71
N TYR A 116 -2.37 0.19 10.76
CA TYR A 116 -1.96 -0.66 9.66
C TYR A 116 -0.46 -0.87 9.76
N ILE A 117 -0.02 -2.10 9.87
CA ILE A 117 1.40 -2.44 9.81
C ILE A 117 1.75 -2.75 8.37
N GLN A 118 2.92 -2.34 7.90
CA GLN A 118 3.35 -2.54 6.53
C GLN A 118 4.61 -3.38 6.51
N ILE A 119 4.44 -4.67 6.21
CA ILE A 119 5.49 -5.68 6.07
C ILE A 119 5.35 -6.32 4.69
N ASP A 120 6.45 -6.39 3.94
CA ASP A 120 6.46 -6.92 2.58
C ASP A 120 7.78 -7.64 2.24
N PRO A 121 7.96 -8.92 2.65
CA PRO A 121 9.18 -9.67 2.36
C PRO A 121 9.42 -9.90 0.87
N ILE A 122 8.36 -10.14 0.07
CA ILE A 122 8.48 -10.30 -1.39
C ILE A 122 8.87 -8.95 -2.02
N GLY A 123 8.27 -7.84 -1.55
CA GLY A 123 8.65 -6.50 -1.98
C GLY A 123 10.09 -6.16 -1.60
N GLN A 124 10.56 -6.59 -0.44
CA GLN A 124 11.95 -6.47 -0.02
C GLN A 124 12.89 -7.20 -0.98
N LEU A 125 12.57 -8.46 -1.30
CA LEU A 125 13.33 -9.24 -2.30
C LEU A 125 13.34 -8.55 -3.68
N ALA A 126 12.18 -8.07 -4.13
CA ALA A 126 12.06 -7.44 -5.45
C ALA A 126 12.82 -6.10 -5.53
N LYS A 127 12.92 -5.38 -4.41
CA LYS A 127 13.58 -4.07 -4.33
C LYS A 127 15.10 -4.19 -4.16
N ASP A 128 15.55 -5.05 -3.26
CA ASP A 128 16.94 -5.09 -2.80
C ASP A 128 17.68 -6.38 -3.25
N GLY A 129 16.96 -7.34 -3.86
CA GLY A 129 17.50 -8.62 -4.31
C GLY A 129 17.72 -9.63 -3.16
N ASN A 130 17.34 -9.29 -1.93
CA ASN A 130 17.51 -10.13 -0.76
C ASN A 130 16.22 -10.14 0.09
N TRP A 131 15.92 -11.30 0.67
CA TRP A 131 14.93 -11.45 1.73
C TRP A 131 15.39 -10.72 3.00
N PHE A 132 14.52 -10.55 3.99
CA PHE A 132 14.97 -10.09 5.31
C PHE A 132 15.96 -11.07 5.94
N GLU A 133 15.65 -12.38 5.89
CA GLU A 133 16.58 -13.46 6.23
C GLU A 133 16.71 -14.46 5.09
N ASN A 134 15.64 -15.18 4.78
CA ASN A 134 15.49 -16.08 3.63
C ASN A 134 14.00 -16.41 3.46
N LEU A 135 13.64 -17.04 2.35
CA LEU A 135 12.26 -17.38 1.99
C LEU A 135 11.53 -18.13 3.12
N GLU A 136 12.14 -19.20 3.63
CA GLU A 136 11.50 -20.09 4.60
C GLU A 136 11.24 -19.37 5.92
N LYS A 137 12.26 -18.69 6.45
CA LYS A 137 12.17 -17.98 7.73
C LYS A 137 11.24 -16.78 7.67
N ASP A 138 11.25 -16.02 6.58
CA ASP A 138 10.38 -14.86 6.45
C ASP A 138 8.91 -15.30 6.43
N PHE A 139 8.57 -16.37 5.71
CA PHE A 139 7.21 -16.91 5.72
C PHE A 139 6.85 -17.63 7.03
N GLU A 140 7.78 -18.28 7.71
CA GLU A 140 7.58 -18.82 9.06
C GLU A 140 7.20 -17.71 10.05
N LYS A 141 7.89 -16.57 10.00
CA LYS A 141 7.57 -15.39 10.81
C LYS A 141 6.18 -14.83 10.47
N LEU A 142 5.84 -14.67 9.18
CA LEU A 142 4.51 -14.23 8.77
C LEU A 142 3.42 -15.18 9.28
N ASN A 143 3.62 -16.48 9.16
CA ASN A 143 2.69 -17.49 9.68
C ASN A 143 2.56 -17.48 11.20
N THR A 144 3.58 -17.01 11.93
CA THR A 144 3.54 -16.80 13.38
C THR A 144 2.77 -15.53 13.75
N ILE A 145 2.90 -14.47 12.94
CA ILE A 145 2.22 -13.18 13.14
C ILE A 145 0.71 -13.32 12.90
N THR A 146 0.32 -13.99 11.81
CA THR A 146 -1.05 -14.02 11.29
C THR A 146 -2.13 -14.38 12.34
N PRO A 147 -2.02 -15.48 13.13
CA PRO A 147 -3.11 -15.89 14.02
C PRO A 147 -3.28 -15.00 15.25
N LYS A 148 -2.28 -14.17 15.56
CA LYS A 148 -2.24 -13.34 16.77
C LYS A 148 -2.46 -11.86 16.49
N THR A 149 -2.53 -11.47 15.23
CA THR A 149 -2.62 -10.06 14.82
C THR A 149 -4.02 -9.75 14.31
N THR A 150 -4.65 -8.75 14.89
CA THR A 150 -6.00 -8.28 14.56
C THR A 150 -6.00 -7.05 13.66
N VAL A 151 -4.87 -6.35 13.56
CA VAL A 151 -4.70 -5.22 12.63
C VAL A 151 -4.17 -5.70 11.27
N PRO A 152 -4.46 -5.01 10.16
CA PRO A 152 -3.83 -5.28 8.88
C PRO A 152 -2.31 -5.16 8.99
N PHE A 153 -1.55 -6.17 8.52
CA PHE A 153 -0.10 -6.16 8.66
C PHE A 153 0.66 -6.52 7.38
N LEU A 154 -0.03 -7.04 6.38
CA LEU A 154 0.59 -7.44 5.13
C LEU A 154 0.44 -6.35 4.09
N THR A 155 1.53 -6.07 3.39
CA THR A 155 1.57 -5.03 2.34
C THR A 155 2.15 -5.58 1.06
N ILE A 156 1.68 -5.05 -0.07
CA ILE A 156 2.21 -5.27 -1.40
C ILE A 156 2.71 -3.94 -1.93
N SER A 157 4.03 -3.79 -2.03
CA SER A 157 4.69 -2.58 -2.51
C SER A 157 4.68 -2.49 -4.04
N SER A 158 3.49 -2.36 -4.64
CA SER A 158 3.32 -2.32 -6.10
C SER A 158 4.07 -1.16 -6.78
N GLY A 159 4.32 -0.08 -6.05
CA GLY A 159 5.08 1.07 -6.54
C GLY A 159 6.51 0.74 -6.98
N ILE A 160 7.12 -0.34 -6.49
CA ILE A 160 8.45 -0.76 -6.91
C ILE A 160 8.46 -1.17 -8.38
N TYR A 161 7.44 -1.87 -8.85
CA TYR A 161 7.32 -2.32 -10.24
C TYR A 161 7.18 -1.11 -11.18
N GLN A 162 6.33 -0.16 -10.82
CA GLN A 162 6.14 1.06 -11.59
C GLN A 162 7.43 1.89 -11.66
N ASN A 163 8.11 2.10 -10.54
CA ASN A 163 9.35 2.85 -10.49
C ASN A 163 10.51 2.16 -11.25
N ALA A 164 10.46 0.83 -11.38
CA ALA A 164 11.39 0.04 -12.20
C ALA A 164 11.06 0.06 -13.71
N GLY A 165 9.94 0.66 -14.13
CA GLY A 165 9.63 0.83 -15.55
C GLY A 165 8.39 0.08 -16.06
N ALA A 166 7.70 -0.69 -15.21
CA ALA A 166 6.51 -1.43 -15.60
C ALA A 166 5.40 -0.47 -16.11
N ASN A 167 4.77 -0.83 -17.23
CA ASN A 167 3.55 -0.18 -17.69
C ASN A 167 2.35 -0.57 -16.81
N ILE A 168 1.20 0.06 -17.00
CA ILE A 168 0.03 -0.12 -16.12
C ILE A 168 -0.44 -1.58 -16.08
N VAL A 169 -0.47 -2.27 -17.21
CA VAL A 169 -0.88 -3.69 -17.27
C VAL A 169 0.13 -4.58 -16.53
N GLN A 170 1.42 -4.33 -16.71
CA GLN A 170 2.48 -5.04 -15.99
C GLN A 170 2.43 -4.78 -14.48
N GLN A 171 2.15 -3.53 -14.06
CA GLN A 171 1.97 -3.20 -12.66
C GLN A 171 0.85 -4.03 -12.03
N LEU A 172 -0.32 -4.12 -12.68
CA LEU A 172 -1.43 -4.94 -12.21
C LEU A 172 -1.06 -6.42 -12.16
N ALA A 173 -0.45 -6.95 -13.22
CA ALA A 173 -0.05 -8.36 -13.30
C ALA A 173 0.95 -8.72 -12.18
N TYR A 174 1.98 -7.93 -11.97
CA TYR A 174 2.97 -8.18 -10.91
C TYR A 174 2.38 -8.03 -9.51
N THR A 175 1.50 -7.04 -9.30
CA THR A 175 0.81 -6.86 -8.02
C THR A 175 -0.08 -8.05 -7.68
N LEU A 176 -0.81 -8.57 -8.65
CA LEU A 176 -1.67 -9.75 -8.45
C LEU A 176 -0.85 -11.03 -8.27
N ALA A 177 0.25 -11.20 -9.02
CA ALA A 177 1.16 -12.33 -8.81
C ALA A 177 1.79 -12.29 -7.41
N HIS A 178 2.15 -11.11 -6.92
CA HIS A 178 2.65 -10.88 -5.57
C HIS A 178 1.59 -11.24 -4.51
N ALA A 179 0.34 -10.78 -4.69
CA ALA A 179 -0.77 -11.15 -3.83
C ALA A 179 -1.01 -12.67 -3.83
N ASN A 180 -1.00 -13.28 -5.01
CA ASN A 180 -1.19 -14.72 -5.18
C ASN A 180 -0.13 -15.55 -4.43
N GLU A 181 1.12 -15.09 -4.42
CA GLU A 181 2.19 -15.74 -3.67
C GLU A 181 1.93 -15.69 -2.14
N TYR A 182 1.44 -14.57 -1.62
CA TYR A 182 1.03 -14.49 -0.22
C TYR A 182 -0.15 -15.41 0.09
N PHE A 183 -1.18 -15.45 -0.76
CA PHE A 183 -2.33 -16.34 -0.57
C PHE A 183 -1.94 -17.81 -0.60
N ASN A 184 -0.96 -18.19 -1.44
CA ASN A 184 -0.47 -19.58 -1.50
C ASN A 184 0.36 -19.99 -0.28
N ARG A 185 1.09 -19.05 0.34
CA ARG A 185 2.06 -19.36 1.40
C ARG A 185 1.56 -19.08 2.82
N ILE A 186 0.53 -18.25 2.94
CA ILE A 186 -0.07 -17.91 4.23
C ILE A 186 -1.47 -18.56 4.27
N PRO A 187 -1.66 -19.64 5.02
CA PRO A 187 -2.88 -20.44 4.95
C PRO A 187 -4.16 -19.70 5.32
N VAL A 188 -4.04 -18.71 6.19
CA VAL A 188 -5.19 -17.92 6.66
C VAL A 188 -4.79 -16.45 6.76
N ILE A 189 -5.39 -15.61 5.93
CA ILE A 189 -5.25 -14.15 6.01
C ILE A 189 -6.62 -13.60 6.41
N ASN A 190 -6.73 -13.08 7.63
CA ASN A 190 -7.99 -12.61 8.21
C ASN A 190 -8.17 -11.09 8.10
N GLN A 191 -7.17 -10.38 7.61
CA GLN A 191 -7.16 -8.92 7.55
C GLN A 191 -6.96 -8.44 6.11
N PRO A 192 -7.49 -7.27 5.73
CA PRO A 192 -7.23 -6.66 4.44
C PRO A 192 -5.74 -6.52 4.17
N ILE A 193 -5.33 -6.79 2.93
CA ILE A 193 -3.96 -6.53 2.48
C ILE A 193 -3.87 -5.07 2.02
N THR A 194 -2.83 -4.38 2.46
CA THR A 194 -2.51 -3.03 1.98
C THR A 194 -1.77 -3.12 0.65
N ILE A 195 -2.22 -2.40 -0.37
CA ILE A 195 -1.50 -2.29 -1.65
C ILE A 195 -1.03 -0.85 -1.81
N GLU A 196 0.29 -0.67 -1.82
CA GLU A 196 0.90 0.62 -2.08
C GLU A 196 1.18 0.77 -3.58
N VAL A 197 0.44 1.67 -4.23
CA VAL A 197 0.56 1.92 -5.67
C VAL A 197 1.26 3.25 -5.95
N ALA A 198 2.05 3.29 -7.02
CA ALA A 198 2.54 4.55 -7.55
C ALA A 198 1.57 5.10 -8.59
N VAL A 199 1.29 6.40 -8.55
CA VAL A 199 0.37 7.11 -9.46
C VAL A 199 1.16 8.02 -10.37
N GLY A 200 1.01 7.83 -11.67
CA GLY A 200 1.67 8.60 -12.72
C GLY A 200 0.85 9.79 -13.22
N THR A 201 1.24 10.31 -14.38
CA THR A 201 0.65 11.52 -14.97
C THR A 201 -0.50 11.25 -15.95
N ASN A 202 -0.72 10.00 -16.36
CA ASN A 202 -1.83 9.66 -17.25
C ASN A 202 -3.13 9.50 -16.45
N TYR A 203 -3.84 10.60 -16.26
CA TYR A 203 -4.99 10.72 -15.36
C TYR A 203 -6.05 9.63 -15.56
N PHE A 204 -6.53 9.42 -16.77
CA PHE A 204 -7.58 8.44 -17.05
C PHE A 204 -7.10 7.00 -16.89
N PHE A 205 -5.86 6.71 -17.27
CA PHE A 205 -5.28 5.40 -17.11
C PHE A 205 -5.01 5.06 -15.64
N GLU A 206 -4.66 6.05 -14.83
CA GLU A 206 -4.50 5.86 -13.39
C GLU A 206 -5.85 5.58 -12.70
N ILE A 207 -6.93 6.25 -13.10
CA ILE A 207 -8.28 5.93 -12.63
C ILE A 207 -8.65 4.50 -13.03
N ALA A 208 -8.43 4.13 -14.29
CA ALA A 208 -8.71 2.78 -14.78
C ALA A 208 -7.89 1.72 -14.03
N LYS A 209 -6.61 1.98 -13.79
CA LYS A 209 -5.72 1.10 -13.01
C LYS A 209 -6.27 0.81 -11.62
N LEU A 210 -6.64 1.85 -10.86
CA LEU A 210 -7.13 1.67 -9.49
C LEU A 210 -8.48 0.91 -9.45
N ARG A 211 -9.35 1.16 -10.41
CA ARG A 211 -10.62 0.41 -10.54
C ARG A 211 -10.37 -1.04 -10.91
N ALA A 212 -9.52 -1.28 -11.90
CA ALA A 212 -9.13 -2.63 -12.33
C ALA A 212 -8.44 -3.40 -11.20
N LEU A 213 -7.55 -2.73 -10.43
CA LEU A 213 -6.87 -3.35 -9.30
C LEU A 213 -7.86 -3.90 -8.27
N ARG A 214 -8.85 -3.12 -7.87
CA ARG A 214 -9.87 -3.58 -6.90
C ARG A 214 -10.64 -4.77 -7.43
N LEU A 215 -11.12 -4.69 -8.66
CA LEU A 215 -11.88 -5.76 -9.28
C LEU A 215 -11.08 -7.06 -9.37
N LEU A 216 -9.86 -6.98 -9.91
CA LEU A 216 -8.99 -8.13 -10.10
C LEU A 216 -8.49 -8.71 -8.77
N PHE A 217 -8.19 -7.85 -7.78
CA PHE A 217 -7.80 -8.29 -6.46
C PHE A 217 -8.93 -9.04 -5.76
N ASN A 218 -10.16 -8.52 -5.82
CA ASN A 218 -11.32 -9.19 -5.23
C ASN A 218 -11.61 -10.53 -5.92
N THR A 219 -11.48 -10.58 -7.24
CA THR A 219 -11.60 -11.84 -7.99
C THR A 219 -10.55 -12.85 -7.53
N LEU A 220 -9.28 -12.43 -7.42
CA LEU A 220 -8.20 -13.28 -6.92
C LEU A 220 -8.45 -13.73 -5.48
N ALA A 221 -8.80 -12.82 -4.58
CA ALA A 221 -9.04 -13.11 -3.17
C ALA A 221 -10.19 -14.10 -2.97
N SER A 222 -11.25 -14.02 -3.80
CA SER A 222 -12.38 -14.94 -3.76
C SER A 222 -12.01 -16.39 -4.09
N GLU A 223 -11.02 -16.62 -4.97
CA GLU A 223 -10.51 -17.96 -5.29
C GLU A 223 -9.84 -18.63 -4.07
N TYR A 224 -9.36 -17.82 -3.11
CA TYR A 224 -8.80 -18.29 -1.84
C TYR A 224 -9.80 -18.21 -0.68
N ASN A 225 -11.10 -18.03 -0.96
CA ASN A 225 -12.18 -17.85 0.02
C ASN A 225 -12.00 -16.64 0.95
N HIS A 226 -11.27 -15.63 0.50
CA HIS A 226 -11.16 -14.36 1.22
C HIS A 226 -12.25 -13.38 0.75
N ASN A 227 -12.94 -12.77 1.71
CA ASN A 227 -14.03 -11.82 1.45
C ASN A 227 -13.68 -10.44 2.03
N PHE A 228 -12.57 -9.88 1.59
CA PHE A 228 -12.15 -8.52 1.94
C PHE A 228 -11.60 -7.80 0.71
N ASP A 229 -11.84 -6.49 0.65
CA ASP A 229 -11.23 -5.61 -0.34
C ASP A 229 -9.79 -5.25 0.08
N CYS A 230 -8.96 -4.84 -0.88
CA CYS A 230 -7.64 -4.31 -0.56
C CYS A 230 -7.73 -2.88 -0.02
N HIS A 231 -6.83 -2.56 0.91
CA HIS A 231 -6.60 -1.18 1.33
C HIS A 231 -5.54 -0.54 0.43
N ILE A 232 -5.89 0.54 -0.29
CA ILE A 232 -4.99 1.16 -1.26
C ILE A 232 -4.36 2.42 -0.68
N ILE A 233 -3.03 2.51 -0.73
CA ILE A 233 -2.27 3.73 -0.50
C ILE A 233 -1.69 4.17 -1.85
N ALA A 234 -2.12 5.35 -2.32
CA ALA A 234 -1.61 5.93 -3.56
C ALA A 234 -0.49 6.93 -3.27
N THR A 235 0.64 6.74 -3.92
CA THR A 235 1.83 7.60 -3.78
C THR A 235 2.23 8.15 -5.15
N PRO A 236 2.55 9.43 -5.30
CA PRO A 236 3.05 9.95 -6.57
C PRO A 236 4.30 9.21 -7.05
N THR A 237 4.33 8.87 -8.34
CA THR A 237 5.46 8.18 -8.96
C THR A 237 6.78 8.95 -8.79
N LYS A 238 7.89 8.22 -8.73
CA LYS A 238 9.24 8.81 -8.79
C LYS A 238 9.70 9.05 -10.23
N ARG A 239 9.05 8.45 -11.24
CA ARG A 239 9.49 8.48 -12.64
C ARG A 239 9.40 9.86 -13.30
N ASN A 240 8.52 10.72 -12.82
CA ASN A 240 8.35 12.10 -13.31
C ASN A 240 9.00 13.14 -12.39
N LYS A 241 9.88 12.72 -11.47
CA LYS A 241 10.58 13.59 -10.53
C LYS A 241 12.05 13.71 -10.89
N THR A 242 12.63 14.88 -10.62
CA THR A 242 14.05 15.14 -10.79
C THR A 242 14.79 15.25 -9.46
N LEU A 243 16.07 14.83 -9.44
CA LEU A 243 16.96 15.03 -8.31
C LEU A 243 17.71 16.36 -8.38
N TYR A 244 17.75 16.99 -9.58
CA TYR A 244 18.54 18.21 -9.82
C TYR A 244 17.86 19.48 -9.32
N ASP A 245 16.53 19.52 -9.38
CA ASP A 245 15.73 20.62 -8.88
C ASP A 245 14.47 20.06 -8.21
N TYR A 246 14.55 19.86 -6.90
CA TYR A 246 13.45 19.29 -6.12
C TYR A 246 12.23 20.20 -6.04
N ASN A 247 12.38 21.52 -6.23
CA ASN A 247 11.23 22.45 -6.19
C ASN A 247 10.28 22.20 -7.37
N VAL A 248 10.80 21.82 -8.53
CA VAL A 248 9.99 21.47 -9.71
C VAL A 248 9.13 20.22 -9.46
N ASN A 249 9.48 19.38 -8.51
CA ASN A 249 8.69 18.19 -8.17
C ASN A 249 7.39 18.52 -7.40
N MET A 250 7.19 19.74 -6.99
CA MET A 250 6.02 20.22 -6.28
C MET A 250 4.95 20.80 -7.21
N LEU A 251 5.28 21.01 -8.47
CA LEU A 251 4.39 21.48 -9.51
C LEU A 251 3.87 20.31 -10.33
#